data_8bc76b60444cdfe72620d895de52d4cc
#
_entry.id   8bc76b60444cdfe72620d895de52d4cc
#
_cell.length_a   1.000
_cell.length_b   1.000
_cell.length_c   1.000
_cell.angle_alpha   90.00
_cell.angle_beta   90.00
_cell.angle_gamma   90.00
#
_symmetry.space_group_name_H-M   'P 1'
#
loop_
_entity.id
_entity.type
_entity.pdbx_description
1 polymer ?
#
loop_
_entity_poly.entity_id
_entity_poly.type
_entity_poly.pdbx_seq_one_letter_code
_entity_poly.pdbx_strand_id
1 'polypeptide(L)'
;MKLKNYQETVLQDLSTFIDAVDCENDIIKGWKKYWGNKDIPVGFNGVPDYQNKIENTPHVCIKVPTGGGKTFIACSAVKTIFEHFPVNKPKVVVWLVPSDSILTQTLRTLSDVNHPYRQRLDMDFAGRVGVYTKEMLLNGQNFSPD
;
A
#
# COMPACT_ATOMS: atom_id res chain seq x y z
N MET A 1 -3.78 4.24 -17.59
CA MET A 1 -2.36 4.63 -17.36
C MET A 1 -1.56 3.36 -17.05
N LYS A 2 -0.33 3.23 -17.60
CA LYS A 2 0.55 2.08 -17.31
C LYS A 2 1.62 2.50 -16.30
N LEU A 3 2.06 1.56 -15.47
CA LEU A 3 3.22 1.73 -14.60
C LEU A 3 4.49 1.92 -15.44
N LYS A 4 5.41 2.71 -14.93
CA LYS A 4 6.77 2.82 -15.47
C LYS A 4 7.65 1.74 -14.82
N ASN A 5 8.74 1.34 -15.47
CA ASN A 5 9.62 0.28 -14.98
C ASN A 5 10.02 0.44 -13.50
N TYR A 6 10.43 1.65 -13.09
CA TYR A 6 10.81 1.88 -11.68
C TYR A 6 9.62 1.75 -10.72
N GLN A 7 8.38 2.05 -11.15
CA GLN A 7 7.19 1.87 -10.33
C GLN A 7 6.84 0.39 -10.17
N GLU A 8 7.03 -0.37 -11.24
CA GLU A 8 6.90 -1.85 -11.19
C GLU A 8 7.95 -2.45 -10.26
N THR A 9 9.21 -1.97 -10.32
CA THR A 9 10.27 -2.39 -9.38
C THR A 9 9.90 -2.11 -7.93
N VAL A 10 9.32 -0.94 -7.63
CA VAL A 10 8.86 -0.60 -6.26
C VAL A 10 7.78 -1.55 -5.78
N LEU A 11 6.82 -1.90 -6.64
CA LEU A 11 5.75 -2.84 -6.28
C LEU A 11 6.27 -4.27 -6.14
N GLN A 12 7.22 -4.68 -6.97
CA GLN A 12 7.87 -5.96 -6.86
C GLN A 12 8.68 -6.07 -5.57
N ASP A 13 9.41 -5.02 -5.19
CA ASP A 13 10.13 -4.96 -3.91
C ASP A 13 9.19 -5.06 -2.71
N LEU A 14 8.03 -4.40 -2.77
CA LEU A 14 6.99 -4.50 -1.75
C LEU A 14 6.46 -5.94 -1.64
N SER A 15 6.10 -6.56 -2.75
CA SER A 15 5.64 -7.96 -2.79
C SER A 15 6.69 -8.90 -2.22
N THR A 16 7.94 -8.79 -2.66
CA THR A 16 9.05 -9.63 -2.18
C THR A 16 9.27 -9.50 -0.67
N PHE A 17 9.11 -8.28 -0.13
CA PHE A 17 9.20 -8.08 1.32
C PHE A 17 8.05 -8.78 2.05
N ILE A 18 6.81 -8.64 1.57
CA ILE A 18 5.65 -9.29 2.19
C ILE A 18 5.78 -10.81 2.09
N ASP A 19 6.17 -11.35 0.94
CA ASP A 19 6.45 -12.78 0.75
C ASP A 19 7.49 -13.30 1.76
N ALA A 20 8.54 -12.53 2.03
CA ALA A 20 9.56 -12.89 3.01
C ALA A 20 8.99 -12.91 4.44
N VAL A 21 8.12 -11.96 4.78
CA VAL A 21 7.43 -11.91 6.08
C VAL A 21 6.49 -13.09 6.23
N ASP A 22 5.69 -13.38 5.23
CA ASP A 22 4.74 -14.51 5.24
C ASP A 22 5.48 -15.86 5.35
N CYS A 23 6.57 -16.02 4.60
CA CYS A 23 7.39 -17.22 4.64
C CYS A 23 8.01 -17.49 6.02
N GLU A 24 8.50 -16.44 6.68
CA GLU A 24 9.13 -16.54 8.00
C GLU A 24 8.09 -16.52 9.14
N ASN A 25 6.86 -16.12 8.86
CA ASN A 25 5.82 -15.85 9.85
C ASN A 25 6.32 -14.91 10.99
N ASP A 26 7.23 -14.03 10.66
CA ASP A 26 7.89 -13.09 11.57
C ASP A 26 8.44 -11.91 10.78
N ILE A 27 8.07 -10.69 11.18
CA ILE A 27 8.43 -9.48 10.43
C ILE A 27 9.94 -9.21 10.50
N ILE A 28 10.58 -9.44 11.64
CA ILE A 28 12.02 -9.18 11.82
C ILE A 28 12.84 -10.17 11.00
N LYS A 29 12.46 -11.45 11.02
CA LYS A 29 13.10 -12.48 10.20
C LYS A 29 12.85 -12.22 8.71
N GLY A 30 11.62 -11.86 8.34
CA GLY A 30 11.27 -11.46 6.97
C GLY A 30 12.09 -10.28 6.46
N TRP A 31 12.30 -9.26 7.31
CA TRP A 31 13.19 -8.14 6.99
C TRP A 31 14.63 -8.58 6.71
N LYS A 32 15.18 -9.42 7.56
CA LYS A 32 16.54 -9.96 7.38
C LYS A 32 16.64 -10.81 6.12
N LYS A 33 15.65 -11.64 5.84
CA LYS A 33 15.59 -12.47 4.64
C LYS A 33 15.49 -11.61 3.36
N TYR A 34 14.61 -10.60 3.35
CA TYR A 34 14.45 -9.69 2.22
C TYR A 34 15.77 -9.01 1.83
N TRP A 35 16.49 -8.46 2.81
CA TRP A 35 17.77 -7.81 2.56
C TRP A 35 18.90 -8.81 2.28
N GLY A 36 18.87 -9.97 2.92
CA GLY A 36 19.80 -11.07 2.64
C GLY A 36 19.71 -11.57 1.20
N ASN A 37 18.51 -11.65 0.63
CA ASN A 37 18.31 -12.00 -0.79
C ASN A 37 18.87 -10.94 -1.77
N LYS A 38 19.20 -9.76 -1.28
CA LYS A 38 19.84 -8.68 -2.04
C LYS A 38 21.33 -8.54 -1.73
N ASP A 39 21.89 -9.49 -0.97
CA ASP A 39 23.29 -9.45 -0.48
C ASP A 39 23.62 -8.20 0.37
N ILE A 40 22.60 -7.64 1.05
CA ILE A 40 22.75 -6.47 1.92
C ILE A 40 22.60 -6.92 3.37
N PRO A 41 23.63 -6.75 4.22
CA PRO A 41 23.53 -7.11 5.63
C PRO A 41 22.55 -6.21 6.38
N VAL A 42 21.92 -6.76 7.42
CA VAL A 42 21.11 -6.01 8.38
C VAL A 42 21.88 -5.82 9.66
N GLY A 43 21.89 -4.61 10.21
CA GLY A 43 22.65 -4.24 11.39
C GLY A 43 24.00 -3.59 11.03
N PHE A 44 25.08 -4.12 11.60
CA PHE A 44 26.42 -3.54 11.44
C PHE A 44 26.85 -3.52 9.95
N ASN A 45 27.26 -2.35 9.47
CA ASN A 45 27.66 -2.08 8.06
C ASN A 45 26.57 -2.35 7.00
N GLY A 46 25.29 -2.35 7.38
CA GLY A 46 24.19 -2.59 6.45
C GLY A 46 22.99 -1.70 6.70
N VAL A 47 21.82 -2.19 6.33
CA VAL A 47 20.56 -1.51 6.63
C VAL A 47 20.21 -1.64 8.12
N PRO A 48 19.52 -0.66 8.72
CA PRO A 48 19.10 -0.74 10.11
C PRO A 48 18.22 -1.96 10.39
N ASP A 49 18.26 -2.44 11.62
CA ASP A 49 17.31 -3.45 12.09
C ASP A 49 15.89 -2.93 11.95
N TYR A 50 14.96 -3.86 11.66
CA TYR A 50 13.55 -3.53 11.57
C TYR A 50 13.01 -3.08 12.93
N GLN A 51 12.40 -1.89 12.96
CA GLN A 51 11.77 -1.36 14.17
C GLN A 51 10.29 -1.75 14.20
N ASN A 52 9.97 -2.83 14.89
CA ASN A 52 8.59 -3.29 15.07
C ASN A 52 7.85 -2.40 16.08
N LYS A 53 7.31 -1.24 15.63
CA LYS A 53 6.61 -0.28 16.50
C LYS A 53 5.16 -0.66 16.77
N ILE A 54 4.55 -1.42 15.88
CA ILE A 54 3.20 -1.95 16.01
C ILE A 54 3.32 -3.46 15.87
N GLU A 55 3.02 -4.16 16.94
CA GLU A 55 3.17 -5.61 17.00
C GLU A 55 2.38 -6.30 15.87
N ASN A 56 3.01 -7.26 15.23
CA ASN A 56 2.45 -8.04 14.12
C ASN A 56 1.90 -7.23 12.93
N THR A 57 2.33 -5.98 12.79
CA THR A 57 1.90 -5.12 11.68
C THR A 57 3.11 -4.67 10.87
N PRO A 58 3.32 -5.19 9.65
CA PRO A 58 4.39 -4.73 8.79
C PRO A 58 4.19 -3.26 8.41
N HIS A 59 5.25 -2.46 8.49
CA HIS A 59 5.24 -1.09 7.99
C HIS A 59 6.54 -0.78 7.25
N VAL A 60 6.40 -0.13 6.12
CA VAL A 60 7.50 0.19 5.21
C VAL A 60 7.44 1.65 4.78
N CYS A 61 8.59 2.24 4.50
CA CYS A 61 8.68 3.56 3.92
C CYS A 61 9.25 3.44 2.50
N ILE A 62 8.45 3.86 1.51
CA ILE A 62 8.87 3.88 0.11
C ILE A 62 9.18 5.31 -0.28
N LYS A 63 10.46 5.59 -0.60
CA LYS A 63 10.90 6.91 -1.05
C LYS A 63 10.84 7.00 -2.56
N VAL A 64 9.98 7.89 -3.06
CA VAL A 64 9.84 8.19 -4.49
C VAL A 64 10.04 9.68 -4.71
N PRO A 65 10.79 10.11 -5.73
CA PRO A 65 11.01 11.53 -6.04
C PRO A 65 9.70 12.29 -6.27
N THR A 66 9.74 13.60 -6.11
CA THR A 66 8.61 14.47 -6.48
C THR A 66 8.31 14.30 -7.97
N GLY A 67 7.04 14.21 -8.34
CA GLY A 67 6.62 13.90 -9.70
C GLY A 67 6.72 12.41 -10.09
N GLY A 68 7.26 11.55 -9.22
CA GLY A 68 7.40 10.11 -9.47
C GLY A 68 6.10 9.29 -9.38
N GLY A 69 4.93 9.93 -9.26
CA GLY A 69 3.64 9.23 -9.25
C GLY A 69 3.35 8.45 -7.97
N LYS A 70 3.73 8.99 -6.82
CA LYS A 70 3.52 8.37 -5.49
C LYS A 70 2.09 7.85 -5.30
N THR A 71 1.09 8.67 -5.64
CA THR A 71 -0.32 8.30 -5.50
C THR A 71 -0.69 7.12 -6.40
N PHE A 72 -0.17 7.06 -7.62
CA PHE A 72 -0.42 5.94 -8.53
C PHE A 72 0.24 4.64 -8.06
N ILE A 73 1.47 4.74 -7.53
CA ILE A 73 2.14 3.60 -6.88
C ILE A 73 1.32 3.13 -5.68
N ALA A 74 0.85 4.05 -4.83
CA ALA A 74 0.04 3.70 -3.67
C ALA A 74 -1.28 3.01 -4.05
N CYS A 75 -2.01 3.51 -5.06
CA CYS A 75 -3.20 2.85 -5.58
C CYS A 75 -2.89 1.43 -6.10
N SER A 76 -1.77 1.27 -6.81
CA SER A 76 -1.36 -0.05 -7.32
C SER A 76 -0.89 -1.00 -6.22
N ALA A 77 -0.27 -0.48 -5.16
CA ALA A 77 0.19 -1.26 -4.01
C ALA A 77 -0.96 -1.90 -3.21
N VAL A 78 -2.16 -1.31 -3.24
CA VAL A 78 -3.34 -1.88 -2.55
C VAL A 78 -3.60 -3.31 -3.00
N LYS A 79 -3.58 -3.57 -4.32
CA LYS A 79 -3.75 -4.93 -4.85
C LYS A 79 -2.62 -5.84 -4.37
N THR A 80 -1.37 -5.43 -4.53
CA THR A 80 -0.19 -6.19 -4.10
C THR A 80 -0.29 -6.60 -2.64
N ILE A 81 -0.69 -5.68 -1.76
CA ILE A 81 -0.87 -5.96 -0.33
C ILE A 81 -2.04 -6.93 -0.10
N PHE A 82 -3.18 -6.72 -0.78
CA PHE A 82 -4.38 -7.52 -0.55
C PHE A 82 -4.29 -8.95 -1.11
N GLU A 83 -3.37 -9.21 -2.03
CA GLU A 83 -3.08 -10.57 -2.51
C GLU A 83 -2.53 -11.48 -1.40
N HIS A 84 -1.92 -10.90 -0.35
CA HIS A 84 -1.44 -11.59 0.84
C HIS A 84 -2.49 -11.73 1.96
N PHE A 85 -3.68 -11.10 1.79
CA PHE A 85 -4.76 -11.20 2.78
C PHE A 85 -5.69 -12.38 2.45
N PRO A 86 -6.25 -13.05 3.46
CA PRO A 86 -7.26 -14.08 3.25
C PRO A 86 -8.42 -13.56 2.38
N VAL A 87 -8.83 -14.37 1.40
CA VAL A 87 -9.86 -13.99 0.42
C VAL A 87 -11.20 -13.65 1.07
N ASN A 88 -11.52 -14.32 2.17
CA ASN A 88 -12.80 -14.22 2.89
C ASN A 88 -12.84 -13.09 3.94
N LYS A 89 -11.80 -12.27 4.07
CA LYS A 89 -11.80 -11.13 4.99
C LYS A 89 -12.15 -9.84 4.28
N PRO A 90 -12.96 -8.96 4.91
CA PRO A 90 -13.21 -7.63 4.39
C PRO A 90 -11.90 -6.84 4.31
N LYS A 91 -11.78 -6.01 3.27
CA LYS A 91 -10.56 -5.27 2.95
C LYS A 91 -10.83 -3.78 3.01
N VAL A 92 -10.08 -3.08 3.86
CA VAL A 92 -10.21 -1.63 4.07
C VAL A 92 -8.85 -0.97 3.93
N VAL A 93 -8.82 0.17 3.25
CA VAL A 93 -7.66 1.04 3.16
C VAL A 93 -7.96 2.35 3.88
N VAL A 94 -7.10 2.72 4.83
CA VAL A 94 -7.14 4.04 5.46
C VAL A 94 -6.07 4.92 4.80
N TRP A 95 -6.52 5.96 4.10
CA TRP A 95 -5.64 6.88 3.40
C TRP A 95 -5.44 8.15 4.21
N LEU A 96 -4.26 8.30 4.80
CA LEU A 96 -3.92 9.48 5.60
C LEU A 96 -3.18 10.50 4.74
N VAL A 97 -3.57 11.75 4.86
CA VAL A 97 -2.98 12.88 4.14
C VAL A 97 -2.65 14.03 5.10
N PRO A 98 -1.61 14.83 4.82
CA PRO A 98 -1.12 15.83 5.78
C PRO A 98 -1.95 17.13 5.83
N SER A 99 -2.88 17.36 4.91
CA SER A 99 -3.68 18.59 4.86
C SER A 99 -5.02 18.40 4.16
N ASP A 100 -5.97 19.29 4.45
CA ASP A 100 -7.31 19.32 3.84
C ASP A 100 -7.26 19.56 2.33
N SER A 101 -6.30 20.35 1.85
CA SER A 101 -6.11 20.57 0.41
C SER A 101 -5.77 19.27 -0.30
N ILE A 102 -4.87 18.46 0.28
CA ILE A 102 -4.49 17.16 -0.27
C ILE A 102 -5.63 16.15 -0.11
N LEU A 103 -6.39 16.22 1.00
CA LEU A 103 -7.59 15.41 1.20
C LEU A 103 -8.61 15.67 0.08
N THR A 104 -8.96 16.93 -0.15
CA THR A 104 -9.92 17.33 -1.19
C THR A 104 -9.45 16.88 -2.59
N GLN A 105 -8.17 17.07 -2.90
CA GLN A 105 -7.60 16.61 -4.16
C GLN A 105 -7.66 15.09 -4.30
N THR A 106 -7.31 14.36 -3.26
CA THR A 106 -7.32 12.89 -3.24
C THR A 106 -8.73 12.35 -3.38
N LEU A 107 -9.67 12.92 -2.62
CA LEU A 107 -11.09 12.54 -2.69
C LEU A 107 -11.65 12.75 -4.11
N ARG A 108 -11.43 13.93 -4.70
CA ARG A 108 -11.85 14.22 -6.08
C ARG A 108 -11.25 13.21 -7.07
N THR A 109 -9.97 12.93 -6.94
CA THR A 109 -9.24 12.00 -7.83
C THR A 109 -9.77 10.56 -7.73
N LEU A 110 -10.03 10.08 -6.52
CA LEU A 110 -10.47 8.69 -6.29
C LEU A 110 -11.98 8.51 -6.49
N SER A 111 -12.77 9.58 -6.44
CA SER A 111 -14.21 9.54 -6.71
C SER A 111 -14.56 9.71 -8.20
N ASP A 112 -13.64 10.25 -9.01
CA ASP A 112 -13.84 10.42 -10.46
C ASP A 112 -13.54 9.11 -11.20
N VAL A 113 -14.57 8.43 -11.68
CA VAL A 113 -14.46 7.15 -12.42
C VAL A 113 -13.64 7.25 -13.71
N ASN A 114 -13.46 8.45 -14.25
CA ASN A 114 -12.63 8.69 -15.42
C ASN A 114 -11.16 8.97 -15.08
N HIS A 115 -10.85 9.19 -13.80
CA HIS A 115 -9.48 9.46 -13.39
C HIS A 115 -8.62 8.18 -13.42
N PRO A 116 -7.39 8.22 -13.95
CA PRO A 116 -6.54 7.02 -14.09
C PRO A 116 -6.26 6.26 -12.78
N TYR A 117 -6.24 6.96 -11.63
CA TYR A 117 -6.01 6.32 -10.33
C TYR A 117 -7.24 5.54 -9.87
N ARG A 118 -8.45 6.11 -10.08
CA ARG A 118 -9.70 5.41 -9.82
C ARG A 118 -9.85 4.20 -10.74
N GLN A 119 -9.60 4.38 -12.04
CA GLN A 119 -9.65 3.28 -13.02
C GLN A 119 -8.69 2.13 -12.66
N ARG A 120 -7.52 2.46 -12.09
CA ARG A 120 -6.58 1.42 -11.61
C ARG A 120 -7.20 0.58 -10.50
N LEU A 121 -7.82 1.20 -9.51
CA LEU A 121 -8.50 0.50 -8.43
C LEU A 121 -9.71 -0.29 -8.94
N ASP A 122 -10.52 0.30 -9.83
CA ASP A 122 -11.68 -0.38 -10.40
C ASP A 122 -11.27 -1.61 -11.22
N MET A 123 -10.17 -1.56 -11.95
CA MET A 123 -9.61 -2.73 -12.65
C MET A 123 -9.16 -3.82 -11.69
N ASP A 124 -8.48 -3.43 -10.61
CA ASP A 124 -7.91 -4.36 -9.63
C ASP A 124 -8.99 -5.01 -8.73
N PHE A 125 -10.13 -4.33 -8.52
CA PHE A 125 -11.21 -4.76 -7.62
C PHE A 125 -12.58 -4.89 -8.30
N ALA A 126 -12.61 -5.07 -9.62
CA ALA A 126 -13.82 -5.25 -10.42
C ALA A 126 -14.89 -4.17 -10.19
N GLY A 127 -14.48 -2.91 -10.02
CA GLY A 127 -15.36 -1.76 -9.75
C GLY A 127 -15.94 -1.70 -8.33
N ARG A 128 -15.64 -2.65 -7.46
CA ARG A 128 -16.11 -2.68 -6.06
C ARG A 128 -15.23 -1.82 -5.15
N VAL A 129 -15.21 -0.52 -5.38
CA VAL A 129 -14.40 0.45 -4.63
C VAL A 129 -15.30 1.57 -4.11
N GLY A 130 -15.52 1.60 -2.80
CA GLY A 130 -16.14 2.72 -2.09
C GLY A 130 -15.09 3.72 -1.61
N VAL A 131 -15.35 5.01 -1.73
CA VAL A 131 -14.51 6.08 -1.20
C VAL A 131 -15.30 6.89 -0.20
N TYR A 132 -14.84 6.94 1.04
CA TYR A 132 -15.54 7.58 2.15
C TYR A 132 -14.62 8.54 2.88
N THR A 133 -15.17 9.67 3.33
CA THR A 133 -14.49 10.53 4.30
C THR A 133 -14.92 10.14 5.72
N LYS A 134 -14.16 10.63 6.72
CA LYS A 134 -14.52 10.47 8.13
C LYS A 134 -15.93 11.01 8.41
N GLU A 135 -16.28 12.16 7.85
CA GLU A 135 -17.58 12.81 8.03
C GLU A 135 -18.71 11.96 7.45
N MET A 136 -18.51 11.37 6.26
CA MET A 136 -19.49 10.47 5.64
C MET A 136 -19.76 9.26 6.54
N LEU A 137 -18.73 8.66 7.12
CA LEU A 137 -18.88 7.52 8.02
C LEU A 137 -19.58 7.91 9.33
N LEU A 138 -19.23 9.07 9.91
CA LEU A 138 -19.86 9.58 11.15
C LEU A 138 -21.33 9.94 10.94
N ASN A 139 -21.72 10.38 9.74
CA ASN A 139 -23.10 10.70 9.39
C ASN A 139 -23.94 9.47 8.97
N GLY A 140 -23.48 8.27 9.24
CA GLY A 140 -24.24 7.04 9.04
C GLY A 140 -24.39 6.61 7.59
N GLN A 141 -23.51 7.04 6.69
CA GLN A 141 -23.46 6.47 5.35
C GLN A 141 -23.04 4.99 5.46
N ASN A 142 -23.84 4.10 4.88
CA ASN A 142 -23.62 2.67 4.94
C ASN A 142 -22.24 2.32 4.39
N PHE A 143 -21.37 1.87 5.25
CA PHE A 143 -20.07 1.30 4.92
C PHE A 143 -20.25 -0.22 4.94
N SER A 144 -20.17 -0.85 3.78
CA SER A 144 -20.12 -2.31 3.65
C SER A 144 -18.75 -2.68 3.07
N PRO A 145 -17.86 -3.23 3.86
CA PRO A 145 -16.63 -3.81 3.37
C PRO A 145 -16.96 -5.18 2.75
N ASP A 146 -17.09 -5.23 1.43
CA ASP A 146 -17.27 -6.47 0.68
C ASP A 146 -15.92 -7.15 0.40
#